data_d55f4ab2cedbefe13f49ee13d2c8f9b5
#
_entry.id   d55f4ab2cedbefe13f49ee13d2c8f9b5
#
_cell.length_a   1.000
_cell.length_b   1.000
_cell.length_c   1.000
_cell.angle_alpha   90.00
_cell.angle_beta   90.00
_cell.angle_gamma   90.00
#
_symmetry.space_group_name_H-M   'P 1'
#
loop_
_entity.id
_entity.type
_entity.pdbx_description
1 polymer ?
#
loop_
_entity_poly.entity_id
_entity_poly.type
_entity_poly.pdbx_seq_one_letter_code
_entity_poly.pdbx_strand_id
1 'polypeptide(L)'
;NYRRVVELVKSGVIGKVERVQVWRNGESKGIGAPANSAPPKELDYEFWLGPAPRRAYNENRSHFKFRYFWDYSGGMFIDFFCHITDVVYWALDLTAPRFVAATGHRDLTDDNAETPNRMEVQYEYPGGLSMVWSMGFQGPPGLEDWAIGAAFQGTEGTLVTDYGRHKLFRKGKEVAEIPAPKMNIPDSPGHIREFLNSMKSRERCTCDVEYGHKLTKAGHLGNIAYRTGHRIEFDDKTERIV
;
A
#
# COMPACT_ATOMS: atom_id res chain seq x y z
N ASN A 1 16.49 5.13 -1.16
CA ASN A 1 16.41 4.39 0.10
C ASN A 1 15.77 3.00 -0.07
N TYR A 2 14.62 2.86 -0.71
CA TYR A 2 13.95 1.56 -0.90
C TYR A 2 14.80 0.55 -1.65
N ARG A 3 15.54 0.96 -2.68
CA ARG A 3 16.49 0.08 -3.36
C ARG A 3 17.51 -0.52 -2.38
N ARG A 4 18.07 0.32 -1.51
CA ARG A 4 18.99 -0.13 -0.46
C ARG A 4 18.35 -1.13 0.50
N VAL A 5 17.11 -0.88 0.89
CA VAL A 5 16.34 -1.80 1.75
C VAL A 5 16.14 -3.16 1.07
N VAL A 6 15.77 -3.15 -0.21
CA VAL A 6 15.61 -4.39 -1.00
C VAL A 6 16.93 -5.17 -1.09
N GLU A 7 18.05 -4.48 -1.34
CA GLU A 7 19.39 -5.09 -1.35
C GLU A 7 19.72 -5.76 0.00
N LEU A 8 19.44 -5.08 1.12
CA LEU A 8 19.69 -5.61 2.46
C LEU A 8 18.84 -6.84 2.75
N VAL A 9 17.54 -6.79 2.46
CA VAL A 9 16.63 -7.92 2.68
C VAL A 9 17.03 -9.12 1.82
N LYS A 10 17.20 -8.92 0.51
CA LYS A 10 17.60 -9.99 -0.42
C LYS A 10 19.00 -10.56 -0.15
N SER A 11 19.88 -9.78 0.46
CA SER A 11 21.20 -10.25 0.93
C SER A 11 21.15 -11.07 2.22
N GLY A 12 19.97 -11.23 2.84
CA GLY A 12 19.78 -12.01 4.06
C GLY A 12 20.31 -11.34 5.33
N VAL A 13 20.45 -10.00 5.34
CA VAL A 13 21.00 -9.26 6.52
C VAL A 13 20.16 -9.45 7.78
N ILE A 14 18.86 -9.75 7.61
CA ILE A 14 17.92 -10.01 8.72
C ILE A 14 17.48 -11.49 8.81
N GLY A 15 18.13 -12.38 8.05
CA GLY A 15 17.72 -13.76 7.95
C GLY A 15 16.43 -13.95 7.14
N LYS A 16 15.71 -15.05 7.35
CA LYS A 16 14.41 -15.31 6.71
C LYS A 16 13.37 -14.35 7.28
N VAL A 17 12.69 -13.59 6.42
CA VAL A 17 11.58 -12.73 6.84
C VAL A 17 10.35 -13.59 7.12
N GLU A 18 9.77 -13.45 8.30
CA GLU A 18 8.61 -14.22 8.77
C GLU A 18 7.37 -13.32 8.91
N ARG A 19 7.58 -12.04 9.20
CA ARG A 19 6.49 -11.08 9.36
C ARG A 19 6.87 -9.73 8.79
N VAL A 20 5.88 -9.04 8.23
CA VAL A 20 5.99 -7.63 7.83
C VAL A 20 4.88 -6.83 8.50
N GLN A 21 5.22 -5.68 9.01
CA GLN A 21 4.24 -4.69 9.46
C GLN A 21 4.40 -3.43 8.61
N VAL A 22 3.28 -2.96 8.05
CA VAL A 22 3.21 -1.74 7.24
C VAL A 22 2.23 -0.79 7.90
N TRP A 23 2.54 0.48 7.93
CA TRP A 23 1.65 1.45 8.57
C TRP A 23 1.64 2.81 7.89
N ARG A 24 0.51 3.48 8.07
CA ARG A 24 0.32 4.90 7.83
C ARG A 24 -0.36 5.47 9.06
N ASN A 25 0.40 6.17 9.90
CA ASN A 25 -0.08 6.74 11.14
C ASN A 25 -0.84 8.06 10.90
N GLY A 26 -1.49 8.53 11.93
CA GLY A 26 -2.14 9.82 11.99
C GLY A 26 -3.63 9.76 11.67
N GLU A 27 -4.33 10.69 12.28
CA GLU A 27 -5.78 10.81 12.14
C GLU A 27 -6.17 11.48 10.83
N SER A 28 -7.27 11.05 10.23
CA SER A 28 -7.92 11.76 9.16
C SER A 28 -8.75 12.92 9.75
N LYS A 29 -8.61 14.11 9.19
CA LYS A 29 -9.41 15.28 9.59
C LYS A 29 -10.83 15.29 8.99
N GLY A 30 -11.19 14.29 8.19
CA GLY A 30 -12.42 14.30 7.41
C GLY A 30 -12.33 15.21 6.18
N ILE A 31 -13.39 15.21 5.39
CA ILE A 31 -13.48 15.99 4.13
C ILE A 31 -14.65 16.96 4.12
N GLY A 32 -15.46 16.99 5.19
CA GLY A 32 -16.71 17.76 5.26
C GLY A 32 -17.85 17.10 4.49
N ALA A 33 -19.04 17.67 4.59
CA ALA A 33 -20.26 17.21 3.95
C ALA A 33 -20.94 18.34 3.15
N PRO A 34 -20.30 18.88 2.10
CA PRO A 34 -20.93 19.92 1.27
C PRO A 34 -22.18 19.37 0.59
N ALA A 35 -23.16 20.24 0.34
CA ALA A 35 -24.36 19.88 -0.41
C ALA A 35 -24.03 19.56 -1.87
N ASN A 36 -24.85 18.72 -2.49
CA ASN A 36 -24.77 18.53 -3.93
C ASN A 36 -25.11 19.83 -4.67
N SER A 37 -24.46 20.06 -5.79
CA SER A 37 -24.63 21.26 -6.62
C SER A 37 -24.55 20.92 -8.10
N ALA A 38 -24.71 21.92 -8.96
CA ALA A 38 -24.34 21.79 -10.36
C ALA A 38 -22.80 21.68 -10.48
N PRO A 39 -22.27 20.90 -11.43
CA PRO A 39 -20.83 20.87 -11.69
C PRO A 39 -20.35 22.24 -12.23
N PRO A 40 -19.07 22.60 -11.99
CA PRO A 40 -18.46 23.74 -12.63
C PRO A 40 -18.59 23.67 -14.15
N LYS A 41 -18.74 24.82 -14.81
CA LYS A 41 -18.94 24.87 -16.28
C LYS A 41 -17.76 24.27 -17.06
N GLU A 42 -16.57 24.34 -16.49
CA GLU A 42 -15.32 23.83 -17.07
C GLU A 42 -15.14 22.30 -16.90
N LEU A 43 -16.01 21.67 -16.11
CA LEU A 43 -15.95 20.23 -15.85
C LEU A 43 -17.01 19.49 -16.67
N ASP A 44 -16.58 18.71 -17.64
CA ASP A 44 -17.45 17.68 -18.24
C ASP A 44 -17.62 16.51 -17.23
N TYR A 45 -18.62 16.67 -16.36
CA TYR A 45 -18.83 15.75 -15.26
C TYR A 45 -19.29 14.37 -15.72
N GLU A 46 -20.05 14.27 -16.81
CA GLU A 46 -20.46 12.99 -17.37
C GLU A 46 -19.24 12.20 -17.91
N PHE A 47 -18.34 12.90 -18.59
CA PHE A 47 -17.09 12.30 -19.05
C PHE A 47 -16.18 11.92 -17.88
N TRP A 48 -16.11 12.76 -16.83
CA TRP A 48 -15.35 12.46 -15.61
C TRP A 48 -15.87 11.18 -14.91
N LEU A 49 -17.19 11.01 -14.82
CA LEU A 49 -17.80 9.80 -14.22
C LEU A 49 -17.38 8.53 -14.98
N GLY A 50 -17.24 8.60 -16.31
CA GLY A 50 -16.89 7.44 -17.12
C GLY A 50 -17.82 6.25 -16.86
N PRO A 51 -17.29 5.04 -16.54
CA PRO A 51 -18.09 3.85 -16.25
C PRO A 51 -18.64 3.82 -14.81
N ALA A 52 -18.32 4.78 -13.96
CA ALA A 52 -18.81 4.80 -12.58
C ALA A 52 -20.33 5.08 -12.52
N PRO A 53 -21.01 4.68 -11.43
CA PRO A 53 -22.43 4.97 -11.26
C PRO A 53 -22.72 6.48 -11.34
N ARG A 54 -23.81 6.84 -11.99
CA ARG A 54 -24.26 8.23 -12.05
C ARG A 54 -24.64 8.74 -10.66
N ARG A 55 -23.98 9.80 -10.24
CA ARG A 55 -24.23 10.50 -8.97
C ARG A 55 -24.37 12.00 -9.22
N ALA A 56 -25.15 12.67 -8.39
CA ALA A 56 -25.17 14.13 -8.37
C ALA A 56 -23.76 14.66 -8.07
N TYR A 57 -23.40 15.75 -8.72
CA TYR A 57 -22.13 16.39 -8.48
C TYR A 57 -22.02 16.86 -7.02
N ASN A 58 -20.87 16.60 -6.44
CA ASN A 58 -20.47 17.06 -5.12
C ASN A 58 -18.99 17.41 -5.18
N GLU A 59 -18.57 18.53 -4.62
CA GLU A 59 -17.17 18.98 -4.68
C GLU A 59 -16.17 18.00 -4.04
N ASN A 60 -16.63 17.14 -3.13
CA ASN A 60 -15.80 16.09 -2.56
C ASN A 60 -15.63 14.90 -3.52
N ARG A 61 -16.48 14.72 -4.55
CA ARG A 61 -16.35 13.63 -5.53
C ARG A 61 -15.34 13.95 -6.62
N SER A 62 -15.01 15.23 -6.85
CA SER A 62 -13.98 15.64 -7.80
C SER A 62 -13.28 16.89 -7.27
N HIS A 63 -11.97 17.15 -7.53
CA HIS A 63 -11.07 16.28 -8.31
C HIS A 63 -10.23 15.37 -7.41
N PHE A 64 -9.83 15.87 -6.21
CA PHE A 64 -8.85 15.23 -5.34
C PHE A 64 -9.48 14.25 -4.33
N LYS A 65 -10.67 14.60 -3.81
CA LYS A 65 -11.29 13.85 -2.71
C LYS A 65 -12.08 12.61 -3.18
N PHE A 66 -12.17 12.33 -4.49
CA PHE A 66 -12.84 11.16 -5.05
C PHE A 66 -12.41 9.83 -4.40
N ARG A 67 -11.18 9.78 -3.94
CA ARG A 67 -10.59 8.58 -3.31
C ARG A 67 -11.34 8.09 -2.08
N TYR A 68 -12.13 8.92 -1.45
CA TYR A 68 -12.92 8.59 -0.26
C TYR A 68 -14.29 7.97 -0.58
N PHE A 69 -14.60 7.74 -1.86
CA PHE A 69 -15.87 7.17 -2.31
C PHE A 69 -15.64 5.83 -3.02
N TRP A 70 -16.44 4.82 -2.62
CA TRP A 70 -16.32 3.47 -3.16
C TRP A 70 -16.58 3.36 -4.67
N ASP A 71 -17.39 4.26 -5.22
CA ASP A 71 -17.69 4.30 -6.66
C ASP A 71 -16.46 4.62 -7.51
N TYR A 72 -15.42 5.25 -6.93
CA TYR A 72 -14.27 5.76 -7.67
C TYR A 72 -12.93 5.21 -7.20
N SER A 73 -12.83 4.79 -5.94
CA SER A 73 -11.57 4.33 -5.36
C SER A 73 -11.81 3.48 -4.11
N GLY A 74 -10.75 3.12 -3.42
CA GLY A 74 -10.77 2.29 -2.21
C GLY A 74 -10.28 2.99 -0.94
N GLY A 75 -10.36 4.33 -0.89
CA GLY A 75 -9.97 5.11 0.29
C GLY A 75 -8.48 5.33 0.45
N MET A 76 -8.13 5.94 1.56
CA MET A 76 -6.72 6.17 1.94
C MET A 76 -5.93 4.88 2.08
N PHE A 77 -6.60 3.78 2.36
CA PHE A 77 -5.97 2.47 2.42
C PHE A 77 -5.33 2.11 1.07
N ILE A 78 -6.12 2.03 0.00
CA ILE A 78 -5.58 1.65 -1.32
C ILE A 78 -4.63 2.71 -1.88
N ASP A 79 -4.90 3.98 -1.59
CA ASP A 79 -4.05 5.10 -2.01
C ASP A 79 -2.63 4.96 -1.46
N PHE A 80 -2.48 4.70 -0.14
CA PHE A 80 -1.18 4.50 0.48
C PHE A 80 -0.63 3.07 0.39
N PHE A 81 -1.48 2.08 0.13
CA PHE A 81 -1.05 0.70 0.05
C PHE A 81 0.09 0.53 -0.94
N CYS A 82 -0.10 0.97 -2.17
CA CYS A 82 0.92 0.84 -3.21
C CYS A 82 2.18 1.65 -2.90
N HIS A 83 2.05 2.81 -2.27
CA HIS A 83 3.19 3.66 -1.92
C HIS A 83 4.17 3.00 -0.95
N ILE A 84 3.66 2.28 0.04
CA ILE A 84 4.47 1.77 1.16
C ILE A 84 4.72 0.28 1.02
N THR A 85 3.73 -0.47 0.51
CA THR A 85 3.84 -1.93 0.37
C THR A 85 4.71 -2.34 -0.83
N ASP A 86 4.95 -1.42 -1.76
CA ASP A 86 5.81 -1.66 -2.92
C ASP A 86 7.19 -2.21 -2.54
N VAL A 87 7.86 -1.60 -1.56
CA VAL A 87 9.17 -2.08 -1.09
C VAL A 87 9.11 -3.51 -0.52
N VAL A 88 7.96 -3.92 0.04
CA VAL A 88 7.75 -5.27 0.56
C VAL A 88 7.62 -6.26 -0.58
N TYR A 89 6.81 -5.94 -1.59
CA TYR A 89 6.64 -6.77 -2.79
C TYR A 89 7.95 -6.94 -3.55
N TRP A 90 8.70 -5.86 -3.70
CA TRP A 90 10.00 -5.89 -4.35
C TRP A 90 11.05 -6.68 -3.57
N ALA A 91 11.10 -6.50 -2.24
CA ALA A 91 12.10 -7.18 -1.41
C ALA A 91 11.87 -8.70 -1.28
N LEU A 92 10.60 -9.12 -1.29
CA LEU A 92 10.20 -10.51 -1.01
C LEU A 92 9.65 -11.24 -2.24
N ASP A 93 9.63 -10.60 -3.41
CA ASP A 93 9.09 -11.15 -4.67
C ASP A 93 7.67 -11.72 -4.50
N LEU A 94 6.81 -10.99 -3.77
CA LEU A 94 5.48 -11.48 -3.41
C LEU A 94 4.55 -11.60 -4.62
N THR A 95 3.66 -12.58 -4.54
CA THR A 95 2.47 -12.73 -5.39
C THR A 95 1.22 -12.36 -4.58
N ALA A 96 0.04 -12.93 -4.88
CA ALA A 96 -1.13 -12.66 -4.07
C ALA A 96 -1.06 -13.36 -2.70
N PRO A 97 -1.65 -12.77 -1.66
CA PRO A 97 -1.89 -13.45 -0.40
C PRO A 97 -2.91 -14.58 -0.60
N ARG A 98 -2.76 -15.67 0.14
CA ARG A 98 -3.75 -16.75 0.19
C ARG A 98 -4.97 -16.37 1.02
N PHE A 99 -4.74 -15.71 2.16
CA PHE A 99 -5.82 -15.29 3.05
C PHE A 99 -5.69 -13.81 3.38
N VAL A 100 -6.85 -13.15 3.45
CA VAL A 100 -6.96 -11.74 3.83
C VAL A 100 -8.12 -11.56 4.78
N ALA A 101 -7.90 -10.86 5.89
CA ALA A 101 -8.92 -10.43 6.83
C ALA A 101 -8.74 -8.94 7.10
N ALA A 102 -9.84 -8.22 7.29
CA ALA A 102 -9.78 -6.79 7.54
C ALA A 102 -10.79 -6.36 8.61
N THR A 103 -10.39 -5.41 9.44
CA THR A 103 -11.24 -4.69 10.37
C THR A 103 -11.03 -3.19 10.18
N GLY A 104 -12.04 -2.41 10.47
CA GLY A 104 -11.93 -0.97 10.34
C GLY A 104 -13.24 -0.30 10.68
N HIS A 105 -13.20 1.01 10.77
CA HIS A 105 -14.39 1.82 10.99
C HIS A 105 -14.18 3.24 10.51
N ARG A 106 -15.29 3.96 10.42
CA ARG A 106 -15.30 5.39 10.21
C ARG A 106 -15.92 6.05 11.44
N ASP A 107 -15.10 6.82 12.17
CA ASP A 107 -15.49 7.53 13.39
C ASP A 107 -15.66 9.05 13.16
N LEU A 108 -15.63 9.49 11.91
CA LEU A 108 -15.87 10.87 11.52
C LEU A 108 -17.33 11.03 11.08
N THR A 109 -18.11 11.82 11.83
CA THR A 109 -19.55 11.96 11.62
C THR A 109 -19.94 13.11 10.71
N ASP A 110 -19.10 14.14 10.61
CA ASP A 110 -19.43 15.39 9.93
C ASP A 110 -18.80 15.46 8.54
N ASP A 111 -18.76 14.33 7.83
CA ASP A 111 -18.32 14.27 6.45
C ASP A 111 -19.08 13.23 5.64
N ASN A 112 -18.98 13.34 4.31
CA ASN A 112 -19.65 12.44 3.39
C ASN A 112 -18.74 11.39 2.74
N ALA A 113 -17.54 11.18 3.27
CA ALA A 113 -16.70 10.09 2.83
C ALA A 113 -17.27 8.73 3.25
N GLU A 114 -17.08 7.73 2.39
CA GLU A 114 -17.64 6.38 2.56
C GLU A 114 -16.62 5.38 3.09
N THR A 115 -15.33 5.62 2.81
CA THR A 115 -14.26 4.67 3.17
C THR A 115 -13.81 4.84 4.62
N PRO A 116 -13.30 3.79 5.27
CA PRO A 116 -12.84 3.88 6.66
C PRO A 116 -11.69 4.87 6.80
N ASN A 117 -11.60 5.51 7.97
CA ASN A 117 -10.45 6.34 8.35
C ASN A 117 -9.50 5.61 9.30
N ARG A 118 -9.93 4.50 9.88
CA ARG A 118 -9.10 3.54 10.62
C ARG A 118 -9.31 2.15 10.04
N MET A 119 -8.23 1.45 9.74
CA MET A 119 -8.30 0.12 9.14
C MET A 119 -7.05 -0.68 9.45
N GLU A 120 -7.24 -1.96 9.73
CA GLU A 120 -6.17 -2.96 9.79
C GLU A 120 -6.52 -4.11 8.87
N VAL A 121 -5.53 -4.56 8.10
CA VAL A 121 -5.66 -5.68 7.17
C VAL A 121 -4.55 -6.68 7.44
N GLN A 122 -4.93 -7.92 7.63
CA GLN A 122 -4.02 -9.05 7.84
C GLN A 122 -3.95 -9.90 6.58
N TYR A 123 -2.75 -10.25 6.18
CA TYR A 123 -2.45 -11.05 5.01
C TYR A 123 -1.62 -12.26 5.39
N GLU A 124 -1.98 -13.41 4.86
CA GLU A 124 -1.18 -14.63 4.94
C GLU A 124 -0.74 -15.03 3.53
N TYR A 125 0.55 -15.09 3.31
CA TYR A 125 1.15 -15.47 2.04
C TYR A 125 1.57 -16.94 2.04
N PRO A 126 1.67 -17.56 0.85
CA PRO A 126 2.29 -18.88 0.73
C PRO A 126 3.68 -18.91 1.37
N GLY A 127 4.03 -20.03 2.04
CA GLY A 127 5.33 -20.16 2.72
C GLY A 127 5.38 -19.61 4.15
N GLY A 128 4.23 -19.16 4.70
CA GLY A 128 4.08 -18.79 6.10
C GLY A 128 4.45 -17.33 6.44
N LEU A 129 4.69 -16.50 5.44
CA LEU A 129 4.86 -15.06 5.66
C LEU A 129 3.52 -14.43 6.05
N SER A 130 3.51 -13.64 7.13
CA SER A 130 2.38 -12.79 7.49
C SER A 130 2.69 -11.32 7.28
N MET A 131 1.69 -10.55 6.84
CA MET A 131 1.79 -9.09 6.76
C MET A 131 0.58 -8.45 7.44
N VAL A 132 0.82 -7.39 8.19
CA VAL A 132 -0.24 -6.52 8.74
C VAL A 132 -0.05 -5.13 8.14
N TRP A 133 -1.12 -4.58 7.61
CA TRP A 133 -1.17 -3.20 7.13
C TRP A 133 -2.17 -2.41 7.97
N SER A 134 -1.76 -1.28 8.55
CA SER A 134 -2.60 -0.48 9.46
C SER A 134 -2.58 1.00 9.12
N MET A 135 -3.73 1.67 9.27
CA MET A 135 -3.85 3.13 9.16
C MET A 135 -4.76 3.73 10.20
N GLY A 136 -4.50 5.00 10.54
CA GLY A 136 -5.33 5.77 11.46
C GLY A 136 -5.08 5.45 12.94
N PHE A 137 -4.07 4.64 13.23
CA PHE A 137 -3.64 4.31 14.58
C PHE A 137 -2.32 5.02 14.92
N GLN A 138 -1.89 4.91 16.16
CA GLN A 138 -0.54 5.29 16.55
C GLN A 138 0.46 4.31 15.93
N GLY A 139 1.68 4.80 15.67
CA GLY A 139 2.75 3.97 15.15
C GLY A 139 3.15 2.84 16.09
N PRO A 140 3.89 1.85 15.58
CA PRO A 140 4.45 0.81 16.41
C PRO A 140 5.29 1.40 17.53
N PRO A 141 5.29 0.81 18.75
CA PRO A 141 6.09 1.28 19.87
C PRO A 141 7.56 1.48 19.50
N GLY A 142 8.12 2.65 19.84
CA GLY A 142 9.49 3.04 19.49
C GLY A 142 9.66 3.58 18.06
N LEU A 143 8.57 3.69 17.30
CA LEU A 143 8.55 4.21 15.93
C LEU A 143 7.46 5.28 15.75
N GLU A 144 7.08 5.96 16.83
CA GLU A 144 5.97 6.93 16.85
C GLU A 144 6.23 8.14 15.93
N ASP A 145 7.49 8.48 15.70
CA ASP A 145 7.93 9.55 14.78
C ASP A 145 7.96 9.11 13.30
N TRP A 146 7.64 7.84 13.01
CA TRP A 146 7.55 7.32 11.66
C TRP A 146 6.09 7.35 11.17
N ALA A 147 5.69 8.47 10.57
CA ALA A 147 4.31 8.65 10.08
C ALA A 147 3.87 7.58 9.08
N ILE A 148 4.81 7.04 8.32
CA ILE A 148 4.63 5.91 7.40
C ILE A 148 5.83 4.99 7.51
N GLY A 149 5.66 3.71 7.22
CA GLY A 149 6.79 2.80 7.19
C GLY A 149 6.42 1.34 6.99
N ALA A 150 7.48 0.55 6.84
CA ALA A 150 7.43 -0.89 6.83
C ALA A 150 8.53 -1.46 7.74
N ALA A 151 8.21 -2.51 8.49
CA ALA A 151 9.14 -3.26 9.32
C ALA A 151 9.18 -4.71 8.85
N PHE A 152 10.33 -5.15 8.39
CA PHE A 152 10.62 -6.53 8.03
C PHE A 152 11.19 -7.26 9.24
N GLN A 153 10.45 -8.19 9.80
CA GLN A 153 10.86 -8.99 10.96
C GLN A 153 11.39 -10.33 10.46
N GLY A 154 12.69 -10.50 10.56
CA GLY A 154 13.36 -11.72 10.16
C GLY A 154 13.96 -12.47 11.37
N THR A 155 14.47 -13.67 11.10
CA THR A 155 15.04 -14.56 12.14
C THR A 155 16.29 -14.01 12.82
N GLU A 156 17.00 -13.05 12.18
CA GLU A 156 18.27 -12.49 12.69
C GLU A 156 18.19 -11.00 13.00
N GLY A 157 17.05 -10.36 12.74
CA GLY A 157 16.86 -8.94 13.02
C GLY A 157 15.59 -8.36 12.41
N THR A 158 15.37 -7.06 12.67
CA THR A 158 14.27 -6.30 12.11
C THR A 158 14.81 -5.10 11.34
N LEU A 159 14.43 -4.98 10.08
CA LEU A 159 14.74 -3.81 9.25
C LEU A 159 13.50 -2.93 9.13
N VAL A 160 13.60 -1.69 9.59
CA VAL A 160 12.52 -0.69 9.53
C VAL A 160 12.85 0.34 8.47
N THR A 161 11.89 0.77 7.68
CA THR A 161 12.11 1.74 6.61
C THR A 161 10.90 2.66 6.39
N ASP A 162 11.19 3.87 5.91
CA ASP A 162 10.26 4.75 5.20
C ASP A 162 10.89 5.19 3.85
N TYR A 163 10.35 6.21 3.21
CA TYR A 163 10.88 6.69 1.92
C TYR A 163 12.34 7.16 1.98
N GLY A 164 12.78 7.74 3.10
CA GLY A 164 14.06 8.44 3.22
C GLY A 164 15.10 7.75 4.08
N ARG A 165 14.69 6.87 4.96
CA ARG A 165 15.58 6.30 5.99
C ARG A 165 15.28 4.83 6.26
N HIS A 166 16.25 4.13 6.81
CA HIS A 166 16.07 2.78 7.34
C HIS A 166 16.94 2.57 8.59
N LYS A 167 16.52 1.66 9.45
CA LYS A 167 17.20 1.25 10.67
C LYS A 167 17.17 -0.26 10.80
N LEU A 168 18.30 -0.83 11.24
CA LEU A 168 18.40 -2.25 11.56
C LEU A 168 18.42 -2.43 13.08
N PHE A 169 17.62 -3.38 13.55
CA PHE A 169 17.58 -3.77 14.96
C PHE A 169 17.96 -5.24 15.11
N ARG A 170 18.80 -5.55 16.09
CA ARG A 170 19.11 -6.94 16.50
C ARG A 170 18.91 -7.07 18.00
N LYS A 171 18.12 -8.06 18.42
CA LYS A 171 17.78 -8.28 19.85
C LYS A 171 17.24 -7.00 20.52
N GLY A 172 16.42 -6.23 19.82
CA GLY A 172 15.81 -5.00 20.30
C GLY A 172 16.75 -3.77 20.37
N LYS A 173 18.01 -3.88 19.92
CA LYS A 173 18.97 -2.76 19.90
C LYS A 173 19.24 -2.32 18.46
N GLU A 174 19.28 -1.01 18.24
CA GLU A 174 19.67 -0.43 16.95
C GLU A 174 21.14 -0.79 16.64
N VAL A 175 21.40 -1.18 15.40
CA VAL A 175 22.72 -1.49 14.88
C VAL A 175 23.28 -0.23 14.22
N ALA A 176 24.35 0.31 14.79
CA ALA A 176 24.96 1.57 14.32
C ALA A 176 25.56 1.44 12.90
N GLU A 177 26.22 0.31 12.63
CA GLU A 177 26.83 0.03 11.31
C GLU A 177 26.08 -1.13 10.63
N ILE A 178 25.24 -0.77 9.67
CA ILE A 178 24.48 -1.77 8.90
C ILE A 178 25.43 -2.45 7.92
N PRO A 179 25.51 -3.80 7.90
CA PRO A 179 26.37 -4.53 6.96
C PRO A 179 26.09 -4.14 5.51
N ALA A 180 27.14 -4.13 4.70
CA ALA A 180 26.98 -3.93 3.26
C ALA A 180 26.16 -5.10 2.66
N PRO A 181 25.22 -4.83 1.73
CA PRO A 181 24.51 -5.90 1.05
C PRO A 181 25.45 -6.69 0.14
N LYS A 182 25.12 -7.97 -0.06
CA LYS A 182 25.87 -8.86 -0.95
C LYS A 182 25.48 -8.72 -2.42
N MET A 183 24.53 -7.85 -2.73
CA MET A 183 24.04 -7.59 -4.08
C MET A 183 23.90 -6.08 -4.29
N ASN A 184 23.87 -5.68 -5.55
CA ASN A 184 23.62 -4.30 -5.96
C ASN A 184 22.55 -4.28 -7.03
N ILE A 185 21.54 -3.44 -6.82
CA ILE A 185 20.50 -3.15 -7.81
C ILE A 185 20.99 -1.96 -8.64
N PRO A 186 21.09 -2.08 -9.97
CA PRO A 186 21.54 -0.99 -10.83
C PRO A 186 20.76 0.31 -10.64
N ASP A 187 21.41 1.42 -10.83
CA ASP A 187 20.76 2.73 -10.79
C ASP A 187 19.74 2.86 -11.92
N SER A 188 18.55 3.33 -11.57
CA SER A 188 17.54 3.66 -12.56
C SER A 188 17.87 5.01 -13.21
N PRO A 189 17.69 5.14 -14.54
CA PRO A 189 17.80 6.44 -15.20
C PRO A 189 16.62 7.38 -14.87
N GLY A 190 15.73 6.97 -13.98
CA GLY A 190 14.47 7.62 -13.66
C GLY A 190 13.30 7.07 -14.50
N HIS A 191 12.10 7.03 -13.89
CA HIS A 191 10.95 6.32 -14.46
C HIS A 191 10.51 6.82 -15.86
N ILE A 192 10.57 8.12 -16.10
CA ILE A 192 10.25 8.67 -17.44
C ILE A 192 11.25 8.19 -18.49
N ARG A 193 12.54 8.24 -18.17
CA ARG A 193 13.58 7.77 -19.09
C ARG A 193 13.48 6.27 -19.34
N GLU A 194 13.24 5.50 -18.30
CA GLU A 194 13.05 4.07 -18.40
C GLU A 194 11.83 3.74 -19.27
N PHE A 195 10.70 4.41 -19.07
CA PHE A 195 9.51 4.26 -19.92
C PHE A 195 9.81 4.54 -21.39
N LEU A 196 10.49 5.65 -21.72
CA LEU A 196 10.87 5.99 -23.08
C LEU A 196 11.85 4.97 -23.69
N ASN A 197 12.77 4.44 -22.90
CA ASN A 197 13.69 3.39 -23.34
C ASN A 197 12.91 2.10 -23.65
N SER A 198 12.00 1.68 -22.77
CA SER A 198 11.16 0.50 -22.96
C SER A 198 10.23 0.63 -24.18
N MET A 199 9.72 1.83 -24.47
CA MET A 199 8.96 2.07 -25.71
C MET A 199 9.79 1.81 -26.95
N LYS A 200 11.09 2.14 -26.93
CA LYS A 200 12.02 1.96 -28.06
C LYS A 200 12.52 0.53 -28.18
N SER A 201 12.97 -0.06 -27.07
CA SER A 201 13.55 -1.41 -27.03
C SER A 201 12.51 -2.53 -27.05
N ARG A 202 11.26 -2.23 -26.63
CA ARG A 202 10.20 -3.20 -26.34
C ARG A 202 10.51 -4.14 -25.17
N GLU A 203 11.55 -3.83 -24.40
CA GLU A 203 11.84 -4.51 -23.15
C GLU A 203 10.91 -4.03 -22.04
N ARG A 204 10.67 -4.89 -21.06
CA ARG A 204 9.85 -4.55 -19.89
C ARG A 204 10.52 -3.49 -19.04
N CYS A 205 9.75 -2.53 -18.56
CA CYS A 205 10.18 -1.63 -17.49
C CYS A 205 10.10 -2.30 -16.12
N THR A 206 10.81 -1.76 -15.14
CA THR A 206 10.87 -2.36 -13.78
C THR A 206 9.53 -2.34 -13.06
N CYS A 207 8.66 -1.36 -13.37
CA CYS A 207 7.30 -1.29 -12.85
C CYS A 207 6.30 -1.41 -14.02
N ASP A 208 6.18 -2.61 -14.55
CA ASP A 208 5.23 -2.91 -15.61
C ASP A 208 3.81 -3.18 -15.07
N VAL A 209 2.86 -3.37 -15.98
CA VAL A 209 1.46 -3.59 -15.62
C VAL A 209 1.24 -4.87 -14.81
N GLU A 210 2.05 -5.92 -15.04
CA GLU A 210 1.94 -7.17 -14.29
C GLU A 210 2.40 -7.00 -12.84
N TYR A 211 3.49 -6.24 -12.63
CA TYR A 211 3.95 -5.88 -11.30
C TYR A 211 2.91 -5.01 -10.58
N GLY A 212 2.39 -3.99 -11.25
CA GLY A 212 1.33 -3.13 -10.73
C GLY A 212 0.08 -3.93 -10.35
N HIS A 213 -0.34 -4.88 -11.19
CA HIS A 213 -1.47 -5.77 -10.91
C HIS A 213 -1.25 -6.63 -9.67
N LYS A 214 -0.08 -7.27 -9.53
CA LYS A 214 0.25 -8.06 -8.33
C LYS A 214 0.14 -7.25 -7.04
N LEU A 215 0.70 -6.04 -7.05
CA LEU A 215 0.70 -5.17 -5.89
C LEU A 215 -0.71 -4.67 -5.55
N THR A 216 -1.44 -4.13 -6.53
CA THR A 216 -2.78 -3.55 -6.29
C THR A 216 -3.83 -4.60 -5.93
N LYS A 217 -3.70 -5.81 -6.46
CA LYS A 217 -4.59 -6.94 -6.16
C LYS A 217 -4.72 -7.19 -4.66
N ALA A 218 -3.62 -7.23 -3.92
CA ALA A 218 -3.66 -7.42 -2.48
C ALA A 218 -4.39 -6.27 -1.74
N GLY A 219 -4.21 -5.04 -2.17
CA GLY A 219 -4.96 -3.90 -1.63
C GLY A 219 -6.47 -4.04 -1.89
N HIS A 220 -6.86 -4.45 -3.10
CA HIS A 220 -8.27 -4.69 -3.41
C HIS A 220 -8.87 -5.83 -2.57
N LEU A 221 -8.15 -6.94 -2.37
CA LEU A 221 -8.58 -8.02 -1.49
C LEU A 221 -8.80 -7.54 -0.04
N GLY A 222 -7.96 -6.62 0.45
CA GLY A 222 -8.17 -5.97 1.75
C GLY A 222 -9.48 -5.19 1.82
N ASN A 223 -9.79 -4.40 0.79
CA ASN A 223 -11.07 -3.68 0.71
C ASN A 223 -12.27 -4.62 0.59
N ILE A 224 -12.15 -5.73 -0.15
CA ILE A 224 -13.20 -6.74 -0.26
C ILE A 224 -13.45 -7.38 1.11
N ALA A 225 -12.38 -7.81 1.82
CA ALA A 225 -12.50 -8.37 3.15
C ALA A 225 -13.19 -7.40 4.13
N TYR A 226 -12.81 -6.12 4.11
CA TYR A 226 -13.45 -5.09 4.93
C TYR A 226 -14.94 -4.93 4.59
N ARG A 227 -15.29 -4.79 3.31
CA ARG A 227 -16.68 -4.52 2.87
C ARG A 227 -17.61 -5.70 3.05
N THR A 228 -17.09 -6.92 2.95
CA THR A 228 -17.88 -8.15 3.14
C THR A 228 -17.95 -8.57 4.61
N GLY A 229 -17.01 -8.11 5.45
CA GLY A 229 -16.89 -8.57 6.83
C GLY A 229 -16.41 -10.01 6.97
N HIS A 230 -15.90 -10.61 5.89
CA HIS A 230 -15.44 -12.00 5.87
C HIS A 230 -13.95 -12.10 5.63
N ARG A 231 -13.34 -13.16 6.17
CA ARG A 231 -12.01 -13.59 5.77
C ARG A 231 -12.09 -14.11 4.34
N ILE A 232 -11.22 -13.60 3.48
CA ILE A 232 -11.12 -13.98 2.07
C ILE A 232 -10.06 -15.06 1.93
N GLU A 233 -10.37 -16.16 1.28
CA GLU A 233 -9.41 -17.08 0.68
C GLU A 233 -9.32 -16.79 -0.80
N PHE A 234 -8.10 -16.63 -1.33
CA PHE A 234 -7.86 -16.25 -2.72
C PHE A 234 -6.95 -17.25 -3.41
N ASP A 235 -7.39 -17.73 -4.56
CA ASP A 235 -6.58 -18.54 -5.46
C ASP A 235 -5.93 -17.65 -6.53
N ASP A 236 -4.62 -17.45 -6.41
CA ASP A 236 -3.85 -16.59 -7.32
C ASP A 236 -3.75 -17.16 -8.75
N LYS A 237 -3.92 -18.48 -8.94
CA LYS A 237 -3.86 -19.10 -10.28
C LYS A 237 -5.10 -18.84 -11.10
N THR A 238 -6.26 -18.89 -10.46
CA THR A 238 -7.57 -18.66 -11.10
C THR A 238 -8.06 -17.23 -10.92
N GLU A 239 -7.38 -16.44 -10.09
CA GLU A 239 -7.74 -15.09 -9.67
C GLU A 239 -9.16 -15.00 -9.11
N ARG A 240 -9.54 -15.97 -8.26
CA ARG A 240 -10.86 -16.08 -7.66
C ARG A 240 -10.82 -16.14 -6.15
N ILE A 241 -11.84 -15.57 -5.55
CA ILE A 241 -12.17 -15.79 -4.13
C ILE A 241 -12.84 -17.16 -4.04
N VAL A 242 -12.39 -17.99 -3.08
CA VAL A 242 -12.78 -19.39 -2.91
C VAL A 242 -13.62 -19.55 -1.65
#